data_c071b53c580fade07c98f105519801ac
#
_entry.id   c071b53c580fade07c98f105519801ac
#
_cell.length_a   1.000
_cell.length_b   1.000
_cell.length_c   1.000
_cell.angle_alpha   90.00
_cell.angle_beta   90.00
_cell.angle_gamma   90.00
#
_symmetry.space_group_name_H-M   'P 1'
#
loop_
_entity.id
_entity.type
_entity.pdbx_description
1 polymer ?
#
loop_
_entity_poly.entity_id
_entity_poly.type
_entity_poly.pdbx_seq_one_letter_code
_entity_poly.pdbx_strand_id
1 'polypeptide(L)'
;MITRRAANQLIVSATVAAAIGGAGAARAADQVLKIGVDLSLTGADAHGAKLMLNGAQLAFEEANQSNAVPGYRFELVVYDDATATAGQYDPAQAATNARKMVGDKQVVAAVGPQMSGAGKAIAPILSQGDLATVAPSSTNPDKSDPKFAQQYRPAGKPIYFRTVTTDTYQGPGMAKFLADTLHVKTVYILDDSGAFGVGMADAFQRQAEKDGIKVLGRDRLDPKAADYTAVLTKIRSLQPDALYYSGVAQAGVKVAKQAYEIIPNVIKAGGDGIVAPEMLTAAGFPAAEGWYATIAAPHLTESTQAEKFVQAFKARFGESPDDYSITAYDAALVIMDAVKRVVAEHKPVNRSTVREAIQNSQVPTLQGVVAFDQNGDLKDHTISVFQIRKDPAKPLDDVSAQYHYVGTAPQV
;
A
#
# COMPACT_ATOMS: atom_id res chain seq x y z
N MET A 1 46.03 81.26 -21.29
CA MET A 1 45.48 82.38 -22.05
C MET A 1 44.18 81.91 -22.69
N ILE A 2 43.08 82.55 -22.26
CA ILE A 2 42.07 83.19 -23.08
C ILE A 2 41.35 82.25 -24.05
N THR A 3 40.11 82.05 -24.16
CA THR A 3 38.82 82.63 -23.68
C THR A 3 37.64 81.99 -24.43
N ARG A 4 36.56 81.86 -23.76
CA ARG A 4 35.19 82.21 -24.15
C ARG A 4 34.46 81.53 -25.33
N ARG A 5 33.36 80.94 -24.94
CA ARG A 5 31.96 81.23 -25.34
C ARG A 5 31.58 81.02 -26.78
N ALA A 6 30.62 80.14 -27.00
CA ALA A 6 29.26 80.65 -27.37
C ALA A 6 28.30 79.43 -27.43
N ALA A 7 27.18 79.66 -26.84
CA ALA A 7 25.96 78.90 -26.85
C ALA A 7 25.29 78.94 -28.24
N ASN A 8 24.51 77.92 -28.57
CA ASN A 8 23.13 78.08 -29.09
C ASN A 8 22.44 76.67 -29.21
N GLN A 9 21.41 76.52 -28.40
CA GLN A 9 20.00 76.28 -28.78
C GLN A 9 19.74 74.99 -29.58
N LEU A 10 19.25 73.99 -28.90
CA LEU A 10 17.85 73.57 -28.81
C LEU A 10 17.16 73.25 -30.13
N ILE A 11 16.98 71.92 -30.36
CA ILE A 11 15.67 71.43 -30.85
C ILE A 11 15.33 70.22 -30.05
N VAL A 12 14.27 70.27 -29.23
CA VAL A 12 13.64 69.21 -28.50
C VAL A 12 12.75 68.45 -29.47
N SER A 13 13.11 67.21 -29.80
CA SER A 13 12.19 66.25 -30.42
C SER A 13 11.79 65.26 -29.38
N ALA A 14 10.63 65.42 -28.80
CA ALA A 14 9.99 64.48 -27.89
C ALA A 14 9.51 63.30 -28.70
N THR A 15 10.28 62.20 -28.64
CA THR A 15 9.79 60.90 -29.06
C THR A 15 9.16 60.22 -27.84
N VAL A 16 7.83 60.21 -27.79
CA VAL A 16 7.05 59.40 -26.85
C VAL A 16 7.21 57.98 -27.26
N ALA A 17 8.15 57.26 -26.61
CA ALA A 17 8.21 55.81 -26.63
C ALA A 17 7.09 55.30 -25.70
N ALA A 18 5.98 54.87 -26.29
CA ALA A 18 4.96 54.11 -25.59
C ALA A 18 5.60 52.78 -25.13
N ALA A 19 6.03 52.71 -23.88
CA ALA A 19 6.35 51.50 -23.20
C ALA A 19 5.07 50.69 -23.03
N ILE A 20 4.80 49.79 -23.98
CA ILE A 20 3.85 48.70 -23.77
C ILE A 20 4.50 47.80 -22.75
N GLY A 21 4.32 48.14 -21.49
CA GLY A 21 4.60 47.26 -20.37
C GLY A 21 3.67 46.06 -20.48
N GLY A 22 4.15 44.97 -21.08
CA GLY A 22 3.55 43.68 -20.90
C GLY A 22 3.63 43.36 -19.41
N ALA A 23 2.53 43.58 -18.69
CA ALA A 23 2.33 43.03 -17.37
C ALA A 23 2.28 41.49 -17.56
N GLY A 24 3.46 40.88 -17.59
CA GLY A 24 3.54 39.45 -17.31
C GLY A 24 2.91 39.27 -15.94
N ALA A 25 1.68 38.75 -15.93
CA ALA A 25 1.05 38.38 -14.69
C ALA A 25 2.04 37.46 -13.97
N ALA A 26 2.65 37.95 -12.90
CA ALA A 26 3.45 37.15 -12.02
C ALA A 26 2.54 36.00 -11.55
N ARG A 27 2.75 34.83 -12.12
CA ARG A 27 2.00 33.62 -11.70
C ARG A 27 2.31 33.46 -10.22
N ALA A 28 1.28 33.54 -9.37
CA ALA A 28 1.44 33.26 -7.95
C ALA A 28 2.11 31.90 -7.84
N ALA A 29 3.09 31.79 -6.95
CA ALA A 29 3.74 30.50 -6.69
C ALA A 29 2.67 29.50 -6.25
N ASP A 30 2.75 28.28 -6.77
CA ASP A 30 1.82 27.23 -6.40
C ASP A 30 1.86 26.97 -4.88
N GLN A 31 0.68 26.81 -4.27
CA GLN A 31 0.57 26.45 -2.87
C GLN A 31 1.02 25.00 -2.69
N VAL A 32 1.93 24.75 -1.75
CA VAL A 32 2.40 23.41 -1.44
C VAL A 32 1.38 22.70 -0.54
N LEU A 33 0.92 21.54 -0.99
CA LEU A 33 0.13 20.58 -0.21
C LEU A 33 1.02 19.40 0.16
N LYS A 34 1.20 19.15 1.44
CA LYS A 34 1.96 18.00 1.91
C LYS A 34 1.09 16.77 2.02
N ILE A 35 1.60 15.66 1.54
CA ILE A 35 1.02 14.33 1.66
C ILE A 35 1.95 13.50 2.55
N GLY A 36 1.44 13.04 3.68
CA GLY A 36 2.19 12.12 4.53
C GLY A 36 2.30 10.74 3.88
N VAL A 37 3.44 10.08 4.01
CA VAL A 37 3.62 8.69 3.60
C VAL A 37 4.22 7.94 4.78
N ASP A 38 3.51 6.92 5.29
CA ASP A 38 3.96 6.11 6.43
C ASP A 38 4.05 4.65 6.00
N LEU A 39 5.27 4.12 5.88
CA LEU A 39 5.56 2.79 5.36
C LEU A 39 6.75 2.19 6.13
N SER A 40 6.91 0.87 6.07
CA SER A 40 8.02 0.14 6.73
C SER A 40 9.28 0.14 5.87
N LEU A 41 9.96 1.29 5.76
CA LEU A 41 11.04 1.52 4.80
C LEU A 41 12.38 0.88 5.20
N THR A 42 12.47 0.33 6.40
CA THR A 42 13.60 -0.46 6.89
C THR A 42 13.14 -1.80 7.47
N GLY A 43 14.07 -2.75 7.67
CA GLY A 43 13.75 -4.07 8.21
C GLY A 43 13.24 -5.06 7.16
N ALA A 44 12.46 -6.04 7.62
CA ALA A 44 12.09 -7.23 6.84
C ALA A 44 11.17 -6.94 5.64
N ASP A 45 10.46 -5.82 5.63
CA ASP A 45 9.45 -5.51 4.61
C ASP A 45 9.86 -4.30 3.75
N ALA A 46 11.12 -3.86 3.87
CA ALA A 46 11.62 -2.60 3.29
C ALA A 46 11.51 -2.54 1.77
N HIS A 47 11.73 -3.64 1.07
CA HIS A 47 11.69 -3.63 -0.40
C HIS A 47 10.26 -3.41 -0.90
N GLY A 48 9.28 -4.15 -0.40
CA GLY A 48 7.87 -3.94 -0.75
C GLY A 48 7.38 -2.52 -0.40
N ALA A 49 7.78 -2.00 0.76
CA ALA A 49 7.51 -0.62 1.16
C ALA A 49 8.09 0.40 0.18
N LYS A 50 9.31 0.19 -0.29
CA LYS A 50 9.96 1.04 -1.28
C LYS A 50 9.22 1.02 -2.63
N LEU A 51 8.78 -0.15 -3.09
CA LEU A 51 7.99 -0.27 -4.31
C LEU A 51 6.66 0.51 -4.20
N MET A 52 5.97 0.43 -3.06
CA MET A 52 4.76 1.23 -2.79
C MET A 52 5.06 2.73 -2.74
N LEU A 53 6.13 3.15 -2.06
CA LEU A 53 6.57 4.55 -2.04
C LEU A 53 6.82 5.06 -3.46
N ASN A 54 7.52 4.29 -4.27
CA ASN A 54 7.83 4.62 -5.66
C ASN A 54 6.55 4.76 -6.50
N GLY A 55 5.54 3.90 -6.30
CA GLY A 55 4.24 4.00 -6.97
C GLY A 55 3.53 5.31 -6.65
N ALA A 56 3.39 5.64 -5.37
CA ALA A 56 2.79 6.91 -4.94
C ALA A 56 3.59 8.12 -5.42
N GLN A 57 4.92 8.07 -5.33
CA GLN A 57 5.81 9.13 -5.77
C GLN A 57 5.66 9.41 -7.27
N LEU A 58 5.60 8.38 -8.10
CA LEU A 58 5.42 8.52 -9.55
C LEU A 58 4.14 9.29 -9.87
N ALA A 59 3.02 8.94 -9.24
CA ALA A 59 1.74 9.61 -9.46
C ALA A 59 1.80 11.11 -9.12
N PHE A 60 2.38 11.47 -7.97
CA PHE A 60 2.50 12.88 -7.58
C PHE A 60 3.52 13.66 -8.43
N GLU A 61 4.62 13.01 -8.88
CA GLU A 61 5.57 13.61 -9.81
C GLU A 61 4.89 13.92 -11.16
N GLU A 62 4.12 12.99 -11.71
CA GLU A 62 3.35 13.17 -12.95
C GLU A 62 2.30 14.28 -12.82
N ALA A 63 1.60 14.34 -11.68
CA ALA A 63 0.62 15.39 -11.40
C ALA A 63 1.26 16.78 -11.33
N ASN A 64 2.41 16.89 -10.66
CA ASN A 64 3.14 18.16 -10.58
C ASN A 64 3.69 18.58 -11.94
N GLN A 65 4.21 17.64 -12.75
CA GLN A 65 4.73 17.92 -14.09
C GLN A 65 3.63 18.37 -15.06
N SER A 66 2.46 17.74 -15.00
CA SER A 66 1.30 18.06 -15.84
C SER A 66 0.46 19.23 -15.34
N ASN A 67 0.80 19.80 -14.16
CA ASN A 67 -0.02 20.81 -13.49
C ASN A 67 -1.48 20.35 -13.31
N ALA A 68 -1.65 19.10 -12.88
CA ALA A 68 -2.95 18.44 -12.79
C ALA A 68 -3.95 19.16 -11.87
N VAL A 69 -3.47 19.91 -10.88
CA VAL A 69 -4.26 20.78 -9.99
C VAL A 69 -3.67 22.19 -10.04
N PRO A 70 -4.16 23.06 -10.94
CA PRO A 70 -3.61 24.40 -11.10
C PRO A 70 -3.59 25.20 -9.80
N GLY A 71 -2.46 25.84 -9.49
CA GLY A 71 -2.25 26.62 -8.28
C GLY A 71 -1.81 25.80 -7.06
N TYR A 72 -1.64 24.50 -7.22
CA TYR A 72 -1.19 23.60 -6.16
C TYR A 72 -0.06 22.67 -6.62
N ARG A 73 0.83 22.35 -5.70
CA ARG A 73 1.90 21.39 -5.88
C ARG A 73 1.92 20.41 -4.72
N PHE A 74 2.08 19.14 -5.01
CA PHE A 74 2.18 18.08 -4.00
C PHE A 74 3.63 17.87 -3.57
N GLU A 75 3.84 17.71 -2.27
CA GLU A 75 5.11 17.34 -1.64
C GLU A 75 4.90 16.15 -0.71
N LEU A 76 5.71 15.10 -0.87
CA LEU A 76 5.66 13.93 0.01
C LEU A 76 6.50 14.16 1.27
N VAL A 77 5.92 13.89 2.43
CA VAL A 77 6.62 13.83 3.71
C VAL A 77 6.65 12.37 4.16
N VAL A 78 7.81 11.75 3.97
CA VAL A 78 7.98 10.30 4.14
C VAL A 78 8.43 9.98 5.55
N TYR A 79 7.78 8.97 6.15
CA TYR A 79 8.06 8.45 7.47
C TYR A 79 8.29 6.94 7.38
N ASP A 80 9.27 6.46 8.14
CA ASP A 80 9.52 5.04 8.36
C ASP A 80 8.85 4.61 9.66
N ASP A 81 7.99 3.62 9.63
CA ASP A 81 7.34 3.05 10.81
C ASP A 81 8.06 1.81 11.36
N ALA A 82 9.13 1.36 10.71
CA ALA A 82 9.95 0.28 11.20
C ALA A 82 10.98 0.78 12.25
N THR A 83 11.41 -0.14 13.10
CA THR A 83 12.50 0.10 14.05
C THR A 83 13.51 -1.04 14.04
N ALA A 84 14.78 -0.72 14.31
CA ALA A 84 15.84 -1.72 14.41
C ALA A 84 15.53 -2.78 15.50
N THR A 85 14.87 -2.40 16.58
CA THR A 85 14.49 -3.30 17.68
C THR A 85 13.38 -4.27 17.27
N ALA A 86 12.41 -3.81 16.49
CA ALA A 86 11.34 -4.68 15.97
C ALA A 86 11.85 -5.53 14.79
N GLY A 87 12.77 -5.01 13.99
CA GLY A 87 13.24 -5.64 12.75
C GLY A 87 12.21 -5.61 11.62
N GLN A 88 11.09 -4.96 11.85
CA GLN A 88 9.95 -4.73 10.97
C GLN A 88 9.19 -3.49 11.45
N TYR A 89 7.94 -3.28 10.97
CA TYR A 89 7.09 -2.20 11.49
C TYR A 89 6.98 -2.24 13.02
N ASP A 90 6.83 -1.06 13.62
CA ASP A 90 6.62 -0.86 15.04
C ASP A 90 5.38 0.04 15.25
N PRO A 91 4.30 -0.47 15.86
CA PRO A 91 3.08 0.32 16.08
C PRO A 91 3.32 1.61 16.88
N ALA A 92 4.29 1.62 17.79
CA ALA A 92 4.62 2.82 18.58
C ALA A 92 5.33 3.89 17.72
N GLN A 93 6.19 3.46 16.80
CA GLN A 93 6.82 4.34 15.83
C GLN A 93 5.78 4.90 14.84
N ALA A 94 4.88 4.06 14.30
CA ALA A 94 3.77 4.49 13.46
C ALA A 94 2.90 5.54 14.17
N ALA A 95 2.52 5.30 15.44
CA ALA A 95 1.78 6.27 16.23
C ALA A 95 2.55 7.60 16.42
N THR A 96 3.86 7.55 16.54
CA THR A 96 4.72 8.75 16.60
C THR A 96 4.70 9.51 15.28
N ASN A 97 4.80 8.81 14.15
CA ASN A 97 4.71 9.39 12.82
C ASN A 97 3.33 10.03 12.58
N ALA A 98 2.25 9.36 12.98
CA ALA A 98 0.89 9.91 12.89
C ALA A 98 0.73 11.23 13.67
N ARG A 99 1.31 11.33 14.87
CA ARG A 99 1.30 12.60 15.64
C ARG A 99 2.07 13.71 14.92
N LYS A 100 3.19 13.40 14.27
CA LYS A 100 3.94 14.37 13.46
C LYS A 100 3.11 14.85 12.28
N MET A 101 2.47 13.92 11.53
CA MET A 101 1.58 14.26 10.42
C MET A 101 0.41 15.13 10.88
N VAL A 102 -0.23 14.80 12.00
CA VAL A 102 -1.33 15.60 12.57
C VAL A 102 -0.84 16.96 13.06
N GLY A 103 0.38 17.05 13.58
CA GLY A 103 1.03 18.31 14.02
C GLY A 103 1.32 19.28 12.88
N ASP A 104 1.67 18.79 11.69
CA ASP A 104 1.92 19.62 10.52
C ASP A 104 0.61 19.94 9.77
N LYS A 105 0.13 21.16 9.89
CA LYS A 105 -1.14 21.62 9.27
C LYS A 105 -1.11 21.67 7.74
N GLN A 106 0.06 21.59 7.12
CA GLN A 106 0.19 21.52 5.67
C GLN A 106 -0.05 20.09 5.14
N VAL A 107 0.01 19.06 6.01
CA VAL A 107 -0.34 17.70 5.64
C VAL A 107 -1.86 17.57 5.56
N VAL A 108 -2.39 17.39 4.36
CA VAL A 108 -3.84 17.38 4.06
C VAL A 108 -4.42 15.98 3.90
N ALA A 109 -3.59 15.00 3.56
CA ALA A 109 -3.92 13.58 3.44
C ALA A 109 -2.66 12.74 3.62
N ALA A 110 -2.81 11.41 3.72
CA ALA A 110 -1.70 10.48 3.79
C ALA A 110 -1.90 9.26 2.87
N VAL A 111 -0.80 8.65 2.43
CA VAL A 111 -0.71 7.33 1.82
C VAL A 111 -0.09 6.38 2.83
N GLY A 112 -0.68 5.22 3.01
CA GLY A 112 -0.23 4.24 4.00
C GLY A 112 -1.25 4.03 5.13
N PRO A 113 -0.87 3.24 6.12
CA PRO A 113 0.38 2.51 6.23
C PRO A 113 0.38 1.21 5.41
N GLN A 114 1.55 0.59 5.34
CA GLN A 114 1.68 -0.74 4.75
C GLN A 114 1.04 -1.81 5.64
N MET A 115 1.37 -1.81 6.92
CA MET A 115 1.06 -2.89 7.84
C MET A 115 -0.22 -2.64 8.65
N SER A 116 -1.01 -3.70 8.87
CA SER A 116 -2.27 -3.62 9.62
C SER A 116 -2.09 -3.23 11.08
N GLY A 117 -1.00 -3.66 11.72
CA GLY A 117 -0.67 -3.26 13.10
C GLY A 117 -0.34 -1.78 13.21
N ALA A 118 0.42 -1.23 12.27
CA ALA A 118 0.65 0.20 12.13
C ALA A 118 -0.67 0.95 11.90
N GLY A 119 -1.54 0.43 11.01
CA GLY A 119 -2.85 0.99 10.72
C GLY A 119 -3.75 1.11 11.97
N LYS A 120 -3.76 0.08 12.81
CA LYS A 120 -4.50 0.12 14.08
C LYS A 120 -3.95 1.18 15.05
N ALA A 121 -2.64 1.38 15.07
CA ALA A 121 -2.00 2.37 15.93
C ALA A 121 -2.24 3.82 15.48
N ILE A 122 -2.25 4.07 14.16
CA ILE A 122 -2.41 5.43 13.63
C ILE A 122 -3.86 5.88 13.53
N ALA A 123 -4.81 4.97 13.26
CA ALA A 123 -6.19 5.30 12.96
C ALA A 123 -6.86 6.22 14.00
N PRO A 124 -6.79 5.98 15.33
CA PRO A 124 -7.39 6.88 16.32
C PRO A 124 -6.75 8.26 16.34
N ILE A 125 -5.43 8.36 16.08
CA ILE A 125 -4.69 9.62 16.06
C ILE A 125 -5.10 10.44 14.84
N LEU A 126 -5.13 9.82 13.66
CA LEU A 126 -5.57 10.45 12.42
C LEU A 126 -7.03 10.90 12.52
N SER A 127 -7.90 10.09 13.16
CA SER A 127 -9.31 10.43 13.40
C SER A 127 -9.44 11.72 14.21
N GLN A 128 -8.69 11.88 15.28
CA GLN A 128 -8.69 13.11 16.09
C GLN A 128 -8.13 14.31 15.33
N GLY A 129 -7.21 14.07 14.39
CA GLY A 129 -6.62 15.09 13.52
C GLY A 129 -7.44 15.45 12.28
N ASP A 130 -8.59 14.79 12.05
CA ASP A 130 -9.38 14.82 10.81
C ASP A 130 -8.52 14.62 9.55
N LEU A 131 -7.49 13.76 9.64
CA LEU A 131 -6.53 13.49 8.59
C LEU A 131 -6.84 12.14 7.92
N ALA A 132 -7.32 12.17 6.68
CA ALA A 132 -7.57 10.96 5.92
C ALA A 132 -6.27 10.27 5.50
N THR A 133 -6.27 8.93 5.53
CA THR A 133 -5.23 8.12 4.92
C THR A 133 -5.84 7.14 3.91
N VAL A 134 -5.11 6.87 2.83
CA VAL A 134 -5.46 5.86 1.83
C VAL A 134 -4.38 4.78 1.87
N ALA A 135 -4.69 3.63 2.44
CA ALA A 135 -3.76 2.53 2.64
C ALA A 135 -3.67 1.64 1.39
N PRO A 136 -2.46 1.42 0.85
CA PRO A 136 -2.29 0.63 -0.37
C PRO A 136 -2.22 -0.89 -0.14
N SER A 137 -2.06 -1.36 1.10
CA SER A 137 -1.85 -2.79 1.39
C SER A 137 -2.35 -3.24 2.77
N SER A 138 -2.74 -2.36 3.66
CA SER A 138 -3.18 -2.69 5.02
C SER A 138 -4.61 -3.23 5.05
N THR A 139 -4.78 -4.52 5.08
CA THR A 139 -6.01 -5.28 4.78
C THR A 139 -6.91 -5.61 5.97
N ASN A 140 -6.41 -5.57 7.22
CA ASN A 140 -7.21 -5.91 8.39
C ASN A 140 -8.47 -5.03 8.49
N PRO A 141 -9.70 -5.60 8.59
CA PRO A 141 -10.97 -4.87 8.50
C PRO A 141 -11.31 -4.02 9.72
N ASP A 142 -10.74 -4.29 10.88
CA ASP A 142 -11.17 -3.68 12.15
C ASP A 142 -11.15 -2.15 12.13
N LYS A 143 -10.24 -1.54 11.36
CA LYS A 143 -10.07 -0.08 11.28
C LYS A 143 -11.29 0.63 10.66
N SER A 144 -12.04 -0.06 9.84
CA SER A 144 -13.27 0.41 9.16
C SER A 144 -14.54 -0.23 9.70
N ASP A 145 -14.44 -1.39 10.37
CA ASP A 145 -15.59 -2.08 10.93
C ASP A 145 -16.35 -1.20 11.97
N PRO A 146 -17.66 -0.97 11.79
CA PRO A 146 -18.49 -0.22 12.74
C PRO A 146 -18.40 -0.72 14.19
N LYS A 147 -18.16 -2.01 14.39
CA LYS A 147 -18.00 -2.62 15.72
C LYS A 147 -16.86 -1.99 16.52
N PHE A 148 -15.81 -1.55 15.84
CA PHE A 148 -14.61 -0.95 16.43
C PHE A 148 -14.54 0.56 16.20
N ALA A 149 -15.64 1.20 15.75
CA ALA A 149 -15.65 2.62 15.40
C ALA A 149 -15.16 3.51 16.54
N GLN A 150 -15.60 3.24 17.79
CA GLN A 150 -15.16 4.03 18.93
C GLN A 150 -13.64 3.95 19.17
N GLN A 151 -13.03 2.81 18.85
CA GLN A 151 -11.58 2.59 19.02
C GLN A 151 -10.76 3.23 17.90
N TYR A 152 -11.16 3.06 16.63
CA TYR A 152 -10.33 3.43 15.49
C TYR A 152 -10.75 4.72 14.78
N ARG A 153 -11.98 5.18 14.99
CA ARG A 153 -12.51 6.46 14.47
C ARG A 153 -13.28 7.24 15.52
N PRO A 154 -12.64 7.58 16.67
CA PRO A 154 -13.33 8.20 17.81
C PRO A 154 -14.00 9.54 17.46
N ALA A 155 -13.54 10.25 16.41
CA ALA A 155 -14.21 11.46 15.90
C ALA A 155 -15.48 11.16 15.06
N GLY A 156 -15.88 9.88 14.91
CA GLY A 156 -17.13 9.46 14.26
C GLY A 156 -17.14 9.54 12.73
N LYS A 157 -16.04 9.97 12.10
CA LYS A 157 -15.94 10.12 10.64
C LYS A 157 -15.01 9.08 10.05
N PRO A 158 -15.28 8.52 8.84
CA PRO A 158 -14.33 7.70 8.13
C PRO A 158 -13.07 8.52 7.80
N ILE A 159 -11.92 7.99 8.17
CA ILE A 159 -10.60 8.59 7.88
C ILE A 159 -9.64 7.57 7.28
N TYR A 160 -9.96 6.29 7.41
CA TYR A 160 -9.15 5.19 6.94
C TYR A 160 -9.78 4.61 5.68
N PHE A 161 -9.16 4.90 4.56
CA PHE A 161 -9.54 4.41 3.23
C PHE A 161 -8.48 3.44 2.73
N ARG A 162 -8.81 2.63 1.74
CA ARG A 162 -7.83 1.70 1.17
C ARG A 162 -8.12 1.39 -0.29
N THR A 163 -7.05 1.24 -1.06
CA THR A 163 -7.08 0.82 -2.47
C THR A 163 -6.88 -0.69 -2.63
N VAL A 164 -7.06 -1.42 -1.55
CA VAL A 164 -7.09 -2.89 -1.48
C VAL A 164 -8.38 -3.34 -0.81
N THR A 165 -8.81 -4.56 -1.07
CA THR A 165 -9.91 -5.15 -0.31
C THR A 165 -9.43 -5.61 1.09
N THR A 166 -10.28 -6.24 1.86
CA THR A 166 -9.98 -6.61 3.25
C THR A 166 -9.79 -8.11 3.42
N ASP A 167 -9.19 -8.49 4.55
CA ASP A 167 -9.02 -9.88 4.98
C ASP A 167 -10.36 -10.61 5.15
N THR A 168 -11.47 -9.87 5.24
CA THR A 168 -12.84 -10.44 5.21
C THR A 168 -13.10 -11.23 3.92
N TYR A 169 -12.41 -10.87 2.83
CA TYR A 169 -12.50 -11.52 1.54
C TYR A 169 -11.24 -12.34 1.22
N GLN A 170 -10.06 -11.86 1.62
CA GLN A 170 -8.79 -12.47 1.23
C GLN A 170 -8.58 -13.85 1.88
N GLY A 171 -8.73 -13.97 3.20
CA GLY A 171 -8.62 -15.24 3.90
C GLY A 171 -9.62 -16.28 3.40
N PRO A 172 -10.93 -15.92 3.33
CA PRO A 172 -11.94 -16.78 2.74
C PRO A 172 -11.70 -17.14 1.28
N GLY A 173 -11.21 -16.22 0.45
CA GLY A 173 -10.85 -16.49 -0.94
C GLY A 173 -9.79 -17.58 -1.07
N MET A 174 -8.73 -17.55 -0.25
CA MET A 174 -7.74 -18.63 -0.22
C MET A 174 -8.33 -19.94 0.30
N ALA A 175 -9.18 -19.93 1.33
CA ALA A 175 -9.83 -21.15 1.83
C ALA A 175 -10.67 -21.83 0.74
N LYS A 176 -11.49 -21.05 0.01
CA LYS A 176 -12.25 -21.58 -1.12
C LYS A 176 -11.36 -22.09 -2.26
N PHE A 177 -10.28 -21.38 -2.57
CA PHE A 177 -9.32 -21.85 -3.57
C PHE A 177 -8.71 -23.19 -3.18
N LEU A 178 -8.31 -23.37 -1.92
CA LEU A 178 -7.81 -24.65 -1.42
C LEU A 178 -8.87 -25.76 -1.49
N ALA A 179 -10.15 -25.46 -1.16
CA ALA A 179 -11.24 -26.43 -1.18
C ALA A 179 -11.64 -26.81 -2.61
N ASP A 180 -11.92 -25.80 -3.44
CA ASP A 180 -12.59 -25.98 -4.74
C ASP A 180 -11.61 -26.32 -5.86
N THR A 181 -10.40 -25.75 -5.82
CA THR A 181 -9.38 -25.91 -6.87
C THR A 181 -8.34 -26.97 -6.52
N LEU A 182 -7.84 -26.98 -5.30
CA LEU A 182 -6.79 -27.92 -4.87
C LEU A 182 -7.34 -29.12 -4.11
N HIS A 183 -8.66 -29.17 -3.85
CA HIS A 183 -9.38 -30.27 -3.22
C HIS A 183 -8.83 -30.66 -1.83
N VAL A 184 -8.27 -29.68 -1.10
CA VAL A 184 -7.76 -29.81 0.25
C VAL A 184 -8.88 -30.22 1.20
N LYS A 185 -8.65 -31.23 2.05
CA LYS A 185 -9.62 -31.73 3.06
C LYS A 185 -9.19 -31.42 4.49
N THR A 186 -7.90 -31.26 4.71
CA THR A 186 -7.32 -31.01 6.04
C THR A 186 -6.28 -29.91 5.97
N VAL A 187 -6.29 -28.99 6.93
CA VAL A 187 -5.34 -27.87 6.99
C VAL A 187 -4.81 -27.68 8.41
N TYR A 188 -3.57 -27.27 8.52
CA TYR A 188 -3.00 -26.70 9.73
C TYR A 188 -2.72 -25.21 9.53
N ILE A 189 -3.02 -24.38 10.54
CA ILE A 189 -2.88 -22.93 10.45
C ILE A 189 -1.75 -22.46 11.35
N LEU A 190 -0.89 -21.59 10.81
CA LEU A 190 0.11 -20.85 11.59
C LEU A 190 -0.15 -19.34 11.41
N ASP A 191 -0.13 -18.56 12.48
CA ASP A 191 -0.12 -17.11 12.42
C ASP A 191 1.13 -16.53 13.13
N ASP A 192 1.53 -15.31 12.74
CA ASP A 192 2.72 -14.63 13.27
C ASP A 192 2.45 -13.76 14.51
N SER A 193 1.31 -13.95 15.17
CA SER A 193 0.84 -13.14 16.31
C SER A 193 0.56 -11.66 15.99
N GLY A 194 0.87 -11.20 14.79
CA GLY A 194 0.61 -9.84 14.34
C GLY A 194 -0.88 -9.58 14.09
N ALA A 195 -1.28 -8.30 14.09
CA ALA A 195 -2.68 -7.91 13.88
C ALA A 195 -3.23 -8.35 12.52
N PHE A 196 -2.40 -8.36 11.47
CA PHE A 196 -2.71 -8.92 10.17
C PHE A 196 -2.83 -10.44 10.25
N GLY A 197 -1.78 -11.14 10.68
CA GLY A 197 -1.73 -12.59 10.68
C GLY A 197 -2.86 -13.23 11.46
N VAL A 198 -3.15 -12.74 12.67
CA VAL A 198 -4.25 -13.24 13.50
C VAL A 198 -5.60 -13.03 12.83
N GLY A 199 -5.87 -11.81 12.32
CA GLY A 199 -7.17 -11.47 11.70
C GLY A 199 -7.42 -12.26 10.42
N MET A 200 -6.42 -12.40 9.57
CA MET A 200 -6.48 -13.18 8.36
C MET A 200 -6.67 -14.68 8.65
N ALA A 201 -5.93 -15.23 9.63
CA ALA A 201 -6.09 -16.63 10.04
C ALA A 201 -7.50 -16.91 10.58
N ASP A 202 -8.10 -15.97 11.34
CA ASP A 202 -9.47 -16.10 11.82
C ASP A 202 -10.47 -16.13 10.66
N ALA A 203 -10.29 -15.28 9.66
CA ALA A 203 -11.16 -15.22 8.48
C ALA A 203 -11.02 -16.49 7.61
N PHE A 204 -9.77 -16.91 7.37
CA PHE A 204 -9.47 -18.16 6.67
C PHE A 204 -10.10 -19.37 7.37
N GLN A 205 -9.88 -19.53 8.68
CA GLN A 205 -10.38 -20.67 9.45
C GLN A 205 -11.90 -20.79 9.38
N ARG A 206 -12.62 -19.69 9.61
CA ARG A 206 -14.09 -19.70 9.53
C ARG A 206 -14.60 -20.18 8.17
N GLN A 207 -13.96 -19.76 7.08
CA GLN A 207 -14.36 -20.18 5.74
C GLN A 207 -13.95 -21.62 5.44
N ALA A 208 -12.73 -22.01 5.82
CA ALA A 208 -12.25 -23.38 5.65
C ALA A 208 -13.20 -24.40 6.30
N GLU A 209 -13.61 -24.14 7.56
CA GLU A 209 -14.57 -24.97 8.28
C GLU A 209 -15.95 -25.01 7.59
N LYS A 210 -16.43 -23.84 7.06
CA LYS A 210 -17.68 -23.73 6.31
C LYS A 210 -17.64 -24.54 5.01
N ASP A 211 -16.50 -24.57 4.33
CA ASP A 211 -16.29 -25.28 3.08
C ASP A 211 -15.92 -26.78 3.29
N GLY A 212 -15.94 -27.25 4.55
CA GLY A 212 -15.70 -28.64 4.90
C GLY A 212 -14.24 -29.06 4.99
N ILE A 213 -13.31 -28.08 5.00
CA ILE A 213 -11.91 -28.34 5.31
C ILE A 213 -11.76 -28.51 6.82
N LYS A 214 -11.28 -29.65 7.28
CA LYS A 214 -11.00 -29.90 8.69
C LYS A 214 -9.73 -29.19 9.12
N VAL A 215 -9.84 -28.25 10.05
CA VAL A 215 -8.70 -27.60 10.70
C VAL A 215 -8.15 -28.56 11.77
N LEU A 216 -6.96 -29.09 11.54
CA LEU A 216 -6.30 -30.04 12.46
C LEU A 216 -5.66 -29.38 13.67
N GLY A 217 -5.43 -28.06 13.58
CA GLY A 217 -4.89 -27.24 14.65
C GLY A 217 -4.45 -25.86 14.15
N ARG A 218 -4.18 -25.01 15.12
CA ARG A 218 -3.63 -23.68 14.88
C ARG A 218 -2.65 -23.32 15.98
N ASP A 219 -1.49 -22.78 15.60
CA ASP A 219 -0.50 -22.23 16.53
C ASP A 219 -0.11 -20.82 16.13
N ARG A 220 0.29 -20.05 17.13
CA ARG A 220 0.86 -18.70 16.97
C ARG A 220 2.37 -18.78 17.07
N LEU A 221 3.04 -18.11 16.13
CA LEU A 221 4.48 -18.03 16.10
C LEU A 221 4.96 -16.72 16.75
N ASP A 222 6.07 -16.80 17.47
CA ASP A 222 6.85 -15.62 17.79
C ASP A 222 7.74 -15.29 16.57
N PRO A 223 7.52 -14.16 15.86
CA PRO A 223 8.32 -13.84 14.68
C PRO A 223 9.81 -13.66 14.98
N LYS A 224 10.20 -13.46 16.25
CA LYS A 224 11.59 -13.35 16.69
C LYS A 224 12.22 -14.69 17.05
N ALA A 225 11.43 -15.76 17.15
CA ALA A 225 11.99 -17.09 17.42
C ALA A 225 12.98 -17.49 16.32
N ALA A 226 14.05 -18.16 16.72
CA ALA A 226 15.10 -18.60 15.80
C ALA A 226 14.62 -19.77 14.92
N ASP A 227 13.69 -20.57 15.44
CA ASP A 227 13.34 -21.85 14.82
C ASP A 227 11.89 -22.25 15.15
N TYR A 228 11.27 -22.96 14.21
CA TYR A 228 9.91 -23.48 14.28
C TYR A 228 9.84 -25.00 14.12
N THR A 229 10.96 -25.70 14.26
CA THR A 229 11.07 -27.17 14.07
C THR A 229 10.07 -27.93 14.92
N ALA A 230 9.84 -27.53 16.16
CA ALA A 230 8.91 -28.21 17.08
C ALA A 230 7.48 -28.20 16.55
N VAL A 231 6.95 -27.04 16.14
CA VAL A 231 5.60 -26.91 15.59
C VAL A 231 5.48 -27.62 14.24
N LEU A 232 6.48 -27.51 13.36
CA LEU A 232 6.48 -28.19 12.06
C LEU A 232 6.56 -29.72 12.20
N THR A 233 7.27 -30.22 13.21
CA THR A 233 7.28 -31.68 13.55
C THR A 233 5.92 -32.15 14.04
N LYS A 234 5.23 -31.34 14.87
CA LYS A 234 3.83 -31.59 15.25
C LYS A 234 2.93 -31.64 14.02
N ILE A 235 3.05 -30.70 13.11
CA ILE A 235 2.29 -30.66 11.86
C ILE A 235 2.55 -31.91 11.02
N ARG A 236 3.82 -32.32 10.88
CA ARG A 236 4.19 -33.56 10.18
C ARG A 236 3.48 -34.81 10.76
N SER A 237 3.35 -34.88 12.08
CA SER A 237 2.69 -36.03 12.72
C SER A 237 1.17 -36.08 12.46
N LEU A 238 0.55 -34.94 12.18
CA LEU A 238 -0.87 -34.79 11.87
C LEU A 238 -1.20 -35.01 10.38
N GLN A 239 -0.20 -34.96 9.51
CA GLN A 239 -0.30 -35.20 8.08
C GLN A 239 -1.43 -34.38 7.41
N PRO A 240 -1.47 -33.04 7.56
CA PRO A 240 -2.46 -32.23 6.85
C PRO A 240 -2.19 -32.22 5.33
N ASP A 241 -3.25 -32.03 4.52
CA ASP A 241 -3.09 -31.79 3.09
C ASP A 241 -2.40 -30.44 2.81
N ALA A 242 -2.71 -29.43 3.65
CA ALA A 242 -2.14 -28.09 3.50
C ALA A 242 -1.69 -27.49 4.83
N LEU A 243 -0.68 -26.62 4.74
CA LEU A 243 -0.29 -25.62 5.72
C LEU A 243 -0.72 -24.25 5.21
N TYR A 244 -1.52 -23.53 6.00
CA TYR A 244 -1.81 -22.12 5.77
C TYR A 244 -1.01 -21.26 6.76
N TYR A 245 -0.11 -20.45 6.23
CA TYR A 245 0.65 -19.48 7.01
C TYR A 245 0.04 -18.07 6.83
N SER A 246 -0.36 -17.45 7.93
CA SER A 246 -0.94 -16.13 7.99
C SER A 246 -0.01 -15.21 8.77
N GLY A 247 0.74 -14.39 8.05
CA GLY A 247 1.73 -13.48 8.63
C GLY A 247 2.61 -12.87 7.57
N VAL A 248 3.58 -12.08 8.00
CA VAL A 248 4.50 -11.36 7.12
C VAL A 248 5.84 -12.10 6.96
N ALA A 249 6.69 -11.59 6.07
CA ALA A 249 7.93 -12.26 5.65
C ALA A 249 8.89 -12.56 6.80
N GLN A 250 8.91 -11.79 7.90
CA GLN A 250 9.85 -12.00 9.01
C GLN A 250 9.82 -13.42 9.58
N ALA A 251 8.63 -13.97 9.84
CA ALA A 251 8.48 -15.37 10.24
C ALA A 251 8.34 -16.28 9.02
N GLY A 252 7.66 -15.82 7.95
CA GLY A 252 7.37 -16.59 6.75
C GLY A 252 8.61 -17.19 6.08
N VAL A 253 9.70 -16.46 5.99
CA VAL A 253 10.99 -16.93 5.47
C VAL A 253 11.49 -18.17 6.24
N LYS A 254 11.43 -18.13 7.57
CA LYS A 254 11.87 -19.25 8.42
C LYS A 254 10.92 -20.44 8.29
N VAL A 255 9.61 -20.15 8.27
CA VAL A 255 8.60 -21.21 8.04
C VAL A 255 8.84 -21.88 6.69
N ALA A 256 9.08 -21.14 5.62
CA ALA A 256 9.31 -21.71 4.29
C ALA A 256 10.53 -22.62 4.26
N LYS A 257 11.68 -22.15 4.80
CA LYS A 257 12.90 -22.98 4.88
C LYS A 257 12.69 -24.28 5.61
N GLN A 258 12.11 -24.19 6.80
CA GLN A 258 11.97 -25.37 7.66
C GLN A 258 10.82 -26.29 7.21
N ALA A 259 9.75 -25.73 6.65
CA ALA A 259 8.67 -26.52 6.06
C ALA A 259 9.13 -27.33 4.84
N TYR A 260 10.07 -26.80 4.06
CA TYR A 260 10.67 -27.55 2.96
C TYR A 260 11.34 -28.84 3.44
N GLU A 261 12.08 -28.79 4.54
CA GLU A 261 12.79 -29.95 5.11
C GLU A 261 11.85 -30.90 5.87
N ILE A 262 10.88 -30.36 6.63
CA ILE A 262 10.13 -31.14 7.60
C ILE A 262 8.82 -31.70 7.02
N ILE A 263 8.15 -30.91 6.17
CA ILE A 263 6.85 -31.24 5.54
C ILE A 263 6.88 -30.98 4.03
N PRO A 264 7.81 -31.61 3.27
CA PRO A 264 8.02 -31.30 1.84
C PRO A 264 6.76 -31.49 0.98
N ASN A 265 5.95 -32.50 1.28
CA ASN A 265 4.80 -32.93 0.47
C ASN A 265 3.48 -32.22 0.83
N VAL A 266 3.46 -31.41 1.89
CA VAL A 266 2.29 -30.63 2.28
C VAL A 266 2.14 -29.43 1.36
N ILE A 267 0.94 -29.14 0.86
CA ILE A 267 0.64 -27.91 0.12
C ILE A 267 0.87 -26.71 1.05
N LYS A 268 1.55 -25.68 0.58
CA LYS A 268 1.83 -24.49 1.38
C LYS A 268 1.12 -23.31 0.76
N ALA A 269 0.37 -22.58 1.59
CA ALA A 269 -0.36 -21.39 1.17
C ALA A 269 -0.24 -20.29 2.23
N GLY A 270 -0.39 -19.06 1.80
CA GLY A 270 -0.42 -17.90 2.70
C GLY A 270 -1.18 -16.73 2.10
N GLY A 271 -1.18 -15.62 2.84
CA GLY A 271 -1.74 -14.35 2.39
C GLY A 271 -0.71 -13.48 1.67
N ASP A 272 -1.07 -12.21 1.48
CA ASP A 272 -0.21 -11.21 0.83
C ASP A 272 1.06 -10.88 1.61
N GLY A 273 1.07 -11.12 2.93
CA GLY A 273 2.26 -10.92 3.75
C GLY A 273 3.47 -11.80 3.39
N ILE A 274 3.28 -12.82 2.53
CA ILE A 274 4.38 -13.60 1.97
C ILE A 274 4.68 -13.24 0.50
N VAL A 275 3.96 -12.30 -0.09
CA VAL A 275 4.30 -11.77 -1.42
C VAL A 275 5.38 -10.70 -1.24
N ALA A 276 6.59 -11.17 -1.08
CA ALA A 276 7.73 -10.34 -0.72
C ALA A 276 9.02 -10.86 -1.35
N PRO A 277 9.93 -9.98 -1.77
CA PRO A 277 11.25 -10.37 -2.28
C PRO A 277 12.05 -11.23 -1.29
N GLU A 278 11.86 -11.05 0.01
CA GLU A 278 12.51 -11.82 1.07
C GLU A 278 12.12 -13.30 1.05
N MET A 279 10.90 -13.64 0.64
CA MET A 279 10.49 -15.03 0.42
C MET A 279 11.30 -15.67 -0.70
N LEU A 280 11.65 -14.90 -1.72
CA LEU A 280 12.40 -15.37 -2.88
C LEU A 280 13.89 -15.44 -2.61
N THR A 281 14.45 -14.45 -1.90
CA THR A 281 15.89 -14.29 -1.68
C THR A 281 16.37 -14.91 -0.37
N ALA A 282 15.68 -14.63 0.74
CA ALA A 282 16.07 -15.09 2.06
C ALA A 282 15.56 -16.50 2.39
N ALA A 283 14.33 -16.88 2.01
CA ALA A 283 13.94 -18.30 2.05
C ALA A 283 14.65 -19.05 0.91
N GLY A 284 14.67 -18.45 -0.26
CA GLY A 284 15.36 -18.97 -1.43
C GLY A 284 14.68 -20.18 -2.06
N PHE A 285 15.23 -20.64 -3.17
CA PHE A 285 14.78 -21.85 -3.84
C PHE A 285 15.70 -23.03 -3.48
N PRO A 286 15.14 -24.25 -3.27
CA PRO A 286 13.76 -24.65 -3.57
C PRO A 286 12.73 -24.39 -2.45
N ALA A 287 13.10 -23.79 -1.32
CA ALA A 287 12.19 -23.67 -0.16
C ALA A 287 10.95 -22.80 -0.42
N ALA A 288 11.08 -21.77 -1.25
CA ALA A 288 9.95 -20.92 -1.65
C ALA A 288 9.09 -21.52 -2.78
N GLU A 289 9.64 -22.50 -3.53
CA GLU A 289 8.96 -23.09 -4.69
C GLU A 289 7.62 -23.71 -4.32
N GLY A 290 6.58 -23.44 -5.14
CA GLY A 290 5.26 -24.05 -5.02
C GLY A 290 4.35 -23.45 -3.95
N TRP A 291 4.80 -22.46 -3.17
CA TRP A 291 3.92 -21.74 -2.25
C TRP A 291 2.82 -20.99 -3.02
N TYR A 292 1.59 -21.10 -2.55
CA TYR A 292 0.49 -20.27 -2.99
C TYR A 292 0.40 -19.03 -2.12
N ALA A 293 0.06 -17.88 -2.74
CA ALA A 293 -0.14 -16.63 -2.05
C ALA A 293 -1.33 -15.87 -2.63
N THR A 294 -1.95 -15.00 -1.86
CA THR A 294 -2.99 -14.09 -2.35
C THR A 294 -2.50 -12.65 -2.31
N ILE A 295 -3.09 -11.80 -3.17
CA ILE A 295 -3.03 -10.34 -3.06
C ILE A 295 -4.46 -9.82 -2.99
N ALA A 296 -4.70 -8.85 -2.11
CA ALA A 296 -5.99 -8.22 -1.88
C ALA A 296 -6.34 -7.15 -2.94
N ALA A 297 -5.99 -7.42 -4.19
CA ALA A 297 -6.18 -6.54 -5.35
C ALA A 297 -6.20 -7.36 -6.64
N PRO A 298 -6.69 -6.79 -7.77
CA PRO A 298 -6.51 -7.38 -9.09
C PRO A 298 -5.03 -7.50 -9.48
N HIS A 299 -4.67 -8.56 -10.20
CA HIS A 299 -3.35 -8.64 -10.83
C HIS A 299 -3.31 -7.78 -12.09
N LEU A 300 -2.43 -6.78 -12.11
CA LEU A 300 -2.42 -5.75 -13.15
C LEU A 300 -1.05 -5.52 -13.79
N THR A 301 0.04 -5.96 -13.18
CA THR A 301 1.39 -5.68 -13.70
C THR A 301 1.62 -6.23 -15.12
N GLU A 302 0.87 -7.25 -15.53
CA GLU A 302 0.87 -7.84 -16.87
C GLU A 302 -0.29 -7.35 -17.75
N SER A 303 -1.15 -6.46 -17.24
CA SER A 303 -2.31 -5.96 -17.98
C SER A 303 -1.93 -4.85 -18.95
N THR A 304 -2.64 -4.78 -20.09
CA THR A 304 -2.50 -3.66 -21.04
C THR A 304 -2.89 -2.32 -20.41
N GLN A 305 -3.76 -2.33 -19.40
CA GLN A 305 -4.22 -1.13 -18.69
C GLN A 305 -3.07 -0.52 -17.86
N ALA A 306 -2.19 -1.32 -17.28
CA ALA A 306 -1.06 -0.86 -16.48
C ALA A 306 0.25 -0.71 -17.27
N GLU A 307 0.28 -1.05 -18.56
CA GLU A 307 1.51 -1.05 -19.36
C GLU A 307 2.29 0.26 -19.29
N LYS A 308 1.60 1.40 -19.42
CA LYS A 308 2.24 2.74 -19.35
C LYS A 308 2.84 3.00 -17.97
N PHE A 309 2.13 2.63 -16.91
CA PHE A 309 2.62 2.73 -15.54
C PHE A 309 3.87 1.87 -15.35
N VAL A 310 3.84 0.60 -15.78
CA VAL A 310 4.99 -0.33 -15.65
C VAL A 310 6.21 0.23 -16.38
N GLN A 311 6.03 0.77 -17.58
CA GLN A 311 7.12 1.39 -18.34
C GLN A 311 7.67 2.64 -17.66
N ALA A 312 6.81 3.55 -17.19
CA ALA A 312 7.19 4.76 -16.48
C ALA A 312 7.89 4.44 -15.15
N PHE A 313 7.38 3.48 -14.40
CA PHE A 313 7.97 3.02 -13.14
C PHE A 313 9.38 2.46 -13.36
N LYS A 314 9.55 1.53 -14.32
CA LYS A 314 10.87 0.97 -14.69
C LYS A 314 11.83 2.05 -15.15
N ALA A 315 11.39 2.97 -15.98
CA ALA A 315 12.22 4.07 -16.47
C ALA A 315 12.68 4.99 -15.35
N ARG A 316 11.81 5.24 -14.35
CA ARG A 316 12.07 6.15 -13.24
C ARG A 316 12.92 5.55 -12.13
N PHE A 317 12.67 4.28 -11.78
CA PHE A 317 13.24 3.65 -10.58
C PHE A 317 14.22 2.50 -10.88
N GLY A 318 14.29 2.00 -12.12
CA GLY A 318 15.22 0.94 -12.53
C GLY A 318 14.83 -0.47 -12.10
N GLU A 319 13.62 -0.65 -11.57
CA GLU A 319 13.11 -1.94 -11.07
C GLU A 319 11.66 -2.16 -11.51
N SER A 320 11.18 -3.42 -11.50
CA SER A 320 9.79 -3.75 -11.82
C SER A 320 8.85 -3.36 -10.69
N PRO A 321 7.66 -2.80 -10.98
CA PRO A 321 6.63 -2.66 -9.97
C PRO A 321 5.99 -4.00 -9.66
N ASP A 322 5.36 -4.09 -8.49
CA ASP A 322 4.41 -5.13 -8.11
C ASP A 322 2.97 -4.59 -8.10
N ASP A 323 1.98 -5.44 -7.79
CA ASP A 323 0.59 -5.01 -7.74
C ASP A 323 0.33 -4.00 -6.61
N TYR A 324 1.11 -4.04 -5.51
CA TYR A 324 1.00 -3.03 -4.45
C TYR A 324 1.65 -1.69 -4.79
N SER A 325 2.56 -1.64 -5.74
CA SER A 325 3.01 -0.38 -6.35
C SER A 325 1.85 0.29 -7.11
N ILE A 326 1.00 -0.51 -7.77
CA ILE A 326 -0.19 -0.04 -8.49
C ILE A 326 -1.22 0.50 -7.50
N THR A 327 -1.53 -0.24 -6.43
CA THR A 327 -2.49 0.22 -5.43
C THR A 327 -2.03 1.50 -4.71
N ALA A 328 -0.71 1.69 -4.53
CA ALA A 328 -0.14 2.91 -3.98
C ALA A 328 -0.20 4.09 -4.98
N TYR A 329 0.03 3.84 -6.25
CA TYR A 329 -0.20 4.81 -7.32
C TYR A 329 -1.67 5.23 -7.36
N ASP A 330 -2.60 4.28 -7.29
CA ASP A 330 -4.05 4.53 -7.28
C ASP A 330 -4.49 5.29 -6.01
N ALA A 331 -3.88 5.02 -4.85
CA ALA A 331 -4.11 5.80 -3.63
C ALA A 331 -3.74 7.27 -3.82
N ALA A 332 -2.63 7.55 -4.50
CA ALA A 332 -2.25 8.90 -4.86
C ALA A 332 -3.25 9.55 -5.85
N LEU A 333 -3.72 8.80 -6.86
CA LEU A 333 -4.75 9.28 -7.79
C LEU A 333 -6.05 9.68 -7.06
N VAL A 334 -6.48 8.89 -6.08
CA VAL A 334 -7.66 9.18 -5.25
C VAL A 334 -7.49 10.48 -4.48
N ILE A 335 -6.33 10.69 -3.85
CA ILE A 335 -6.03 11.93 -3.11
C ILE A 335 -5.99 13.13 -4.05
N MET A 336 -5.35 13.02 -5.20
CA MET A 336 -5.25 14.10 -6.19
C MET A 336 -6.61 14.47 -6.77
N ASP A 337 -7.46 13.49 -7.11
CA ASP A 337 -8.82 13.73 -7.57
C ASP A 337 -9.66 14.44 -6.50
N ALA A 338 -9.52 14.02 -5.24
CA ALA A 338 -10.20 14.67 -4.13
C ALA A 338 -9.81 16.14 -4.01
N VAL A 339 -8.52 16.46 -4.07
CA VAL A 339 -8.03 17.86 -4.05
C VAL A 339 -8.57 18.62 -5.27
N LYS A 340 -8.50 18.01 -6.47
CA LYS A 340 -9.01 18.62 -7.71
C LYS A 340 -10.49 18.99 -7.62
N ARG A 341 -11.32 18.08 -7.06
CA ARG A 341 -12.75 18.34 -6.85
C ARG A 341 -12.99 19.46 -5.85
N VAL A 342 -12.27 19.48 -4.72
CA VAL A 342 -12.34 20.55 -3.71
C VAL A 342 -12.02 21.91 -4.33
N VAL A 343 -10.97 21.99 -5.15
CA VAL A 343 -10.58 23.22 -5.88
C VAL A 343 -11.66 23.63 -6.88
N ALA A 344 -12.19 22.69 -7.65
CA ALA A 344 -13.24 22.96 -8.65
C ALA A 344 -14.54 23.47 -8.00
N GLU A 345 -14.82 23.04 -6.78
CA GLU A 345 -15.96 23.52 -5.98
C GLU A 345 -15.69 24.84 -5.24
N HIS A 346 -14.52 25.47 -5.47
CA HIS A 346 -14.08 26.69 -4.78
C HIS A 346 -14.07 26.59 -3.25
N LYS A 347 -13.91 25.38 -2.71
CA LYS A 347 -13.77 25.14 -1.28
C LYS A 347 -12.31 25.31 -0.84
N PRO A 348 -12.05 25.69 0.43
CA PRO A 348 -10.69 25.70 0.96
C PRO A 348 -10.12 24.28 0.98
N VAL A 349 -8.88 24.11 0.49
CA VAL A 349 -8.20 22.83 0.55
C VAL A 349 -7.65 22.64 1.95
N ASN A 350 -8.29 21.76 2.73
CA ASN A 350 -7.90 21.39 4.08
C ASN A 350 -8.28 19.93 4.36
N ARG A 351 -7.91 19.40 5.51
CA ARG A 351 -8.14 17.99 5.87
C ARG A 351 -9.60 17.57 5.77
N SER A 352 -10.52 18.40 6.28
CA SER A 352 -11.94 18.06 6.30
C SER A 352 -12.52 17.98 4.89
N THR A 353 -12.26 18.98 4.04
CA THR A 353 -12.76 19.00 2.66
C THR A 353 -12.13 17.90 1.80
N VAL A 354 -10.83 17.64 1.98
CA VAL A 354 -10.13 16.55 1.27
C VAL A 354 -10.66 15.19 1.73
N ARG A 355 -10.83 14.96 3.05
CA ARG A 355 -11.41 13.72 3.58
C ARG A 355 -12.81 13.46 3.03
N GLU A 356 -13.67 14.48 3.03
CA GLU A 356 -15.02 14.35 2.46
C GLU A 356 -14.99 14.01 0.97
N ALA A 357 -14.09 14.63 0.24
CA ALA A 357 -13.91 14.36 -1.17
C ALA A 357 -13.38 12.93 -1.40
N ILE A 358 -12.44 12.44 -0.57
CA ILE A 358 -11.97 11.04 -0.63
C ILE A 358 -13.14 10.08 -0.36
N GLN A 359 -13.95 10.31 0.68
CA GLN A 359 -15.10 9.46 0.99
C GLN A 359 -16.07 9.30 -0.19
N ASN A 360 -16.23 10.35 -0.99
CA ASN A 360 -17.13 10.37 -2.15
C ASN A 360 -16.41 10.09 -3.47
N SER A 361 -15.30 9.39 -3.45
CA SER A 361 -14.53 9.06 -4.64
C SER A 361 -15.26 8.10 -5.57
N GLN A 362 -15.15 8.38 -6.88
CA GLN A 362 -15.44 7.49 -8.00
C GLN A 362 -14.36 7.75 -9.05
N VAL A 363 -13.16 7.32 -8.77
CA VAL A 363 -11.96 7.71 -9.52
C VAL A 363 -11.58 6.59 -10.48
N PRO A 364 -11.50 6.86 -11.78
CA PRO A 364 -10.86 5.94 -12.71
C PRO A 364 -9.38 5.80 -12.37
N THR A 365 -8.96 4.58 -12.11
CA THR A 365 -7.59 4.23 -11.75
C THR A 365 -7.10 3.04 -12.58
N LEU A 366 -5.89 2.58 -12.33
CA LEU A 366 -5.36 1.39 -13.01
C LEU A 366 -6.15 0.13 -12.68
N GLN A 367 -6.68 0.00 -11.46
CA GLN A 367 -7.49 -1.15 -11.06
C GLN A 367 -9.00 -1.01 -11.39
N GLY A 368 -9.36 0.02 -12.17
CA GLY A 368 -10.75 0.33 -12.49
C GLY A 368 -11.25 1.53 -11.69
N VAL A 369 -12.56 1.57 -11.39
CA VAL A 369 -13.13 2.68 -10.63
C VAL A 369 -12.96 2.43 -9.13
N VAL A 370 -12.10 3.21 -8.49
CA VAL A 370 -12.00 3.21 -7.03
C VAL A 370 -13.16 4.00 -6.43
N ALA A 371 -13.95 3.33 -5.63
CA ALA A 371 -15.04 3.89 -4.85
C ALA A 371 -15.09 3.23 -3.48
N PHE A 372 -15.47 3.98 -2.46
CA PHE A 372 -15.53 3.50 -1.08
C PHE A 372 -16.97 3.29 -0.61
N ASP A 373 -17.15 2.36 0.31
CA ASP A 373 -18.37 2.21 1.07
C ASP A 373 -18.47 3.29 2.18
N GLN A 374 -19.54 3.26 2.95
CA GLN A 374 -19.77 4.22 4.05
C GLN A 374 -18.71 4.16 5.17
N ASN A 375 -17.92 3.10 5.23
CA ASN A 375 -16.89 2.88 6.25
C ASN A 375 -15.47 3.22 5.76
N GLY A 376 -15.30 3.45 4.45
CA GLY A 376 -14.01 3.73 3.80
C GLY A 376 -13.37 2.51 3.14
N ASP A 377 -14.05 1.37 3.09
CA ASP A 377 -13.56 0.17 2.41
C ASP A 377 -13.82 0.23 0.91
N LEU A 378 -12.88 -0.33 0.15
CA LEU A 378 -13.02 -0.48 -1.31
C LEU A 378 -14.23 -1.35 -1.65
N LYS A 379 -15.03 -0.92 -2.62
CA LYS A 379 -16.20 -1.68 -3.09
C LYS A 379 -15.85 -2.88 -3.97
N ASP A 380 -14.68 -2.88 -4.59
CA ASP A 380 -14.16 -4.04 -5.30
C ASP A 380 -13.53 -5.02 -4.31
N HIS A 381 -13.85 -6.31 -4.45
CA HIS A 381 -13.38 -7.37 -3.55
C HIS A 381 -12.55 -8.42 -4.29
N THR A 382 -11.96 -8.05 -5.41
CA THR A 382 -11.11 -8.94 -6.19
C THR A 382 -9.89 -9.38 -5.39
N ILE A 383 -9.65 -10.69 -5.35
CA ILE A 383 -8.48 -11.33 -4.76
C ILE A 383 -7.74 -12.09 -5.85
N SER A 384 -6.48 -11.80 -6.03
CA SER A 384 -5.60 -12.53 -6.95
C SER A 384 -4.85 -13.64 -6.23
N VAL A 385 -4.72 -14.80 -6.88
CA VAL A 385 -3.98 -15.96 -6.39
C VAL A 385 -2.74 -16.15 -7.26
N PHE A 386 -1.63 -16.40 -6.60
CA PHE A 386 -0.33 -16.63 -7.21
C PHE A 386 0.28 -17.93 -6.72
N GLN A 387 1.21 -18.47 -7.51
CA GLN A 387 2.09 -19.55 -7.07
C GLN A 387 3.54 -19.15 -7.33
N ILE A 388 4.41 -19.33 -6.34
CA ILE A 388 5.85 -19.12 -6.52
C ILE A 388 6.40 -20.22 -7.43
N ARG A 389 7.00 -19.80 -8.54
CA ARG A 389 7.69 -20.66 -9.51
C ARG A 389 8.94 -19.96 -9.98
N LYS A 390 10.09 -20.61 -9.86
CA LYS A 390 11.36 -20.03 -10.25
C LYS A 390 11.45 -19.81 -11.75
N ASP A 391 11.59 -18.56 -12.19
CA ASP A 391 12.04 -18.19 -13.52
C ASP A 391 13.54 -17.87 -13.48
N PRO A 392 14.42 -18.77 -13.97
CA PRO A 392 15.86 -18.57 -13.92
C PRO A 392 16.36 -17.46 -14.85
N ALA A 393 15.52 -16.98 -15.77
CA ALA A 393 15.86 -15.90 -16.71
C ALA A 393 15.63 -14.50 -16.13
N LYS A 394 15.02 -14.41 -14.94
CA LYS A 394 14.66 -13.15 -14.29
C LYS A 394 15.41 -12.97 -12.97
N PRO A 395 15.55 -11.72 -12.48
CA PRO A 395 16.09 -11.48 -11.14
C PRO A 395 15.33 -12.26 -10.08
N LEU A 396 16.07 -12.79 -9.10
CA LEU A 396 15.49 -13.63 -8.06
C LEU A 396 14.51 -12.85 -7.15
N ASP A 397 14.76 -11.57 -6.95
CA ASP A 397 13.99 -10.64 -6.16
C ASP A 397 12.83 -9.96 -6.93
N ASP A 398 12.70 -10.24 -8.22
CA ASP A 398 11.59 -9.72 -9.04
C ASP A 398 10.28 -10.46 -8.70
N VAL A 399 9.52 -9.89 -7.78
CA VAL A 399 8.22 -10.44 -7.34
C VAL A 399 7.28 -10.67 -8.53
N SER A 400 7.22 -9.72 -9.46
CA SER A 400 6.34 -9.83 -10.63
C SER A 400 6.68 -10.99 -11.54
N ALA A 401 7.95 -11.42 -11.56
CA ALA A 401 8.42 -12.52 -12.39
C ALA A 401 8.35 -13.89 -11.70
N GLN A 402 8.47 -13.93 -10.38
CA GLN A 402 8.57 -15.19 -9.62
C GLN A 402 7.24 -15.63 -8.99
N TYR A 403 6.28 -14.70 -8.81
CA TYR A 403 4.91 -15.01 -8.38
C TYR A 403 4.02 -15.10 -9.61
N HIS A 404 3.83 -16.30 -10.11
CA HIS A 404 3.01 -16.56 -11.29
C HIS A 404 1.53 -16.48 -10.94
N TYR A 405 0.79 -15.65 -11.65
CA TYR A 405 -0.64 -15.52 -11.50
C TYR A 405 -1.37 -16.83 -11.84
N VAL A 406 -2.19 -17.31 -10.94
CA VAL A 406 -2.97 -18.54 -11.09
C VAL A 406 -4.40 -18.24 -11.50
N GLY A 407 -4.95 -17.13 -10.98
CA GLY A 407 -6.32 -16.71 -11.26
C GLY A 407 -6.88 -15.86 -10.13
N THR A 408 -8.13 -15.42 -10.31
CA THR A 408 -8.89 -14.76 -9.26
C THR A 408 -9.44 -15.81 -8.29
N ALA A 409 -9.35 -15.54 -6.99
CA ALA A 409 -9.95 -16.41 -5.99
C ALA A 409 -11.48 -16.50 -6.17
N PRO A 410 -12.09 -17.66 -5.86
CA PRO A 410 -13.53 -17.78 -5.89
C PRO A 410 -14.21 -16.77 -4.97
N GLN A 411 -15.34 -16.23 -5.40
CA GLN A 411 -16.13 -15.28 -4.60
C GLN A 411 -16.66 -15.93 -3.32
N VAL A 412 -16.75 -15.16 -2.22
CA VAL A 412 -17.13 -15.62 -0.88
C VAL A 412 -18.54 -15.18 -0.53
#